data_bc706be62375e5a637dbbb4188355394
#
_entry.id   bc706be62375e5a637dbbb4188355394
#
_cell.length_a   1.000
_cell.length_b   1.000
_cell.length_c   1.000
_cell.angle_alpha   90.00
_cell.angle_beta   90.00
_cell.angle_gamma   90.00
#
_symmetry.space_group_name_H-M   'P 1'
#
loop_
_entity.id
_entity.type
_entity.pdbx_description
1 polymer ?
#
loop_
_entity_poly.entity_id
_entity_poly.type
_entity_poly.pdbx_seq_one_letter_code
_entity_poly.pdbx_strand_id
1 'polypeptide(L)'
;MNKPTVQDIFNNFFPAYMEQYSPSAIQMKTAHNITNCKTGAYGSNISICEDCGKIHIHHNSCRNRCCPMCQAIPKELWMDARKEDVLDAPYFHLVFTVPDILNPVILSNQKLLYDALYHAVSATISELATDSKYLGAKVGYICILHTWGSEMNFHPHIHTILLGGGLTSGNKWKDNGNDFFLPVRVISKVFRGKYMNELKYGKKTSWYFMVLLKNTVIIMLLRNFWIIVMQQIGFHTVKQLLTVPSR
;
A
#
# COMPACT_ATOMS: atom_id res chain seq x y z
N MET A 1 16.22 -11.09 -27.67
CA MET A 1 16.29 -11.75 -26.35
C MET A 1 15.02 -11.40 -25.59
N ASN A 2 14.27 -12.39 -25.11
CA ASN A 2 13.12 -12.14 -24.25
C ASN A 2 13.60 -11.53 -22.93
N LYS A 3 12.91 -10.49 -22.46
CA LYS A 3 13.21 -9.90 -21.15
C LYS A 3 12.93 -10.94 -20.05
N PRO A 4 13.80 -11.08 -19.03
CA PRO A 4 13.56 -12.01 -17.94
C PRO A 4 12.25 -11.67 -17.22
N THR A 5 11.49 -12.69 -16.89
CA THR A 5 10.23 -12.57 -16.14
C THR A 5 10.48 -12.75 -14.64
N VAL A 6 9.50 -12.38 -13.80
CA VAL A 6 9.57 -12.69 -12.36
C VAL A 6 9.62 -14.20 -12.12
N GLN A 7 8.98 -15.00 -12.98
CA GLN A 7 9.05 -16.46 -12.91
C GLN A 7 10.48 -16.97 -13.11
N ASP A 8 11.20 -16.41 -14.08
CA ASP A 8 12.61 -16.76 -14.34
C ASP A 8 13.51 -16.39 -13.14
N ILE A 9 13.25 -15.24 -12.50
CA ILE A 9 13.98 -14.83 -11.29
C ILE A 9 13.74 -15.84 -10.16
N PHE A 10 12.49 -16.23 -9.92
CA PHE A 10 12.19 -17.22 -8.89
C PHE A 10 12.80 -18.59 -9.21
N ASN A 11 12.72 -19.06 -10.46
CA ASN A 11 13.31 -20.34 -10.86
C ASN A 11 14.83 -20.37 -10.66
N ASN A 12 15.51 -19.25 -10.96
CA ASN A 12 16.96 -19.21 -10.94
C ASN A 12 17.55 -18.91 -9.55
N PHE A 13 16.89 -18.14 -8.72
CA PHE A 13 17.47 -17.59 -7.48
C PHE A 13 16.77 -18.04 -6.19
N PHE A 14 15.52 -18.49 -6.26
CA PHE A 14 14.80 -18.88 -5.05
C PHE A 14 15.39 -20.12 -4.35
N PRO A 15 15.95 -21.14 -5.04
CA PRO A 15 16.66 -22.23 -4.38
C PRO A 15 17.82 -21.75 -3.51
N ALA A 16 18.70 -20.88 -4.03
CA ALA A 16 19.82 -20.31 -3.28
C ALA A 16 19.36 -19.40 -2.12
N TYR A 17 18.22 -18.70 -2.28
CA TYR A 17 17.61 -17.94 -1.20
C TYR A 17 17.18 -18.86 -0.04
N MET A 18 16.62 -20.03 -0.31
CA MET A 18 16.19 -20.98 0.71
C MET A 18 17.35 -21.58 1.51
N GLU A 19 18.56 -21.65 0.92
CA GLU A 19 19.76 -22.13 1.62
C GLU A 19 20.23 -21.13 2.69
N GLN A 20 19.98 -19.84 2.48
CA GLN A 20 20.43 -18.76 3.37
C GLN A 20 19.34 -18.28 4.33
N TYR A 21 18.07 -18.41 3.96
CA TYR A 21 16.93 -17.86 4.69
C TYR A 21 15.84 -18.91 4.89
N SER A 22 15.04 -18.73 5.92
CA SER A 22 13.87 -19.59 6.22
C SER A 22 12.57 -18.86 5.86
N PRO A 23 12.10 -18.96 4.61
CA PRO A 23 10.85 -18.32 4.21
C PRO A 23 9.65 -18.93 4.96
N SER A 24 8.67 -18.09 5.28
CA SER A 24 7.41 -18.53 5.87
C SER A 24 6.62 -19.44 4.91
N ALA A 25 5.68 -20.23 5.44
CA ALA A 25 4.82 -21.08 4.61
C ALA A 25 4.05 -20.31 3.53
N ILE A 26 3.67 -19.04 3.80
CA ILE A 26 3.00 -18.18 2.82
C ILE A 26 3.98 -17.78 1.70
N GLN A 27 5.21 -17.43 2.03
CA GLN A 27 6.25 -17.09 1.05
C GLN A 27 6.59 -18.30 0.18
N MET A 28 6.77 -19.48 0.79
CA MET A 28 6.99 -20.75 0.07
C MET A 28 5.85 -21.06 -0.90
N LYS A 29 4.60 -21.00 -0.44
CA LYS A 29 3.42 -21.21 -1.28
C LYS A 29 3.35 -20.19 -2.43
N THR A 30 3.69 -18.95 -2.17
CA THR A 30 3.68 -17.88 -3.18
C THR A 30 4.75 -18.11 -4.23
N ALA A 31 5.97 -18.44 -3.83
CA ALA A 31 7.07 -18.77 -4.73
C ALA A 31 6.69 -19.99 -5.62
N HIS A 32 6.23 -21.07 -5.01
CA HIS A 32 5.75 -22.27 -5.73
C HIS A 32 4.65 -21.91 -6.75
N ASN A 33 3.71 -21.06 -6.37
CA ASN A 33 2.65 -20.63 -7.29
C ASN A 33 3.17 -19.82 -8.46
N ILE A 34 4.13 -18.94 -8.25
CA ILE A 34 4.73 -18.12 -9.31
C ILE A 34 5.54 -19.01 -10.27
N THR A 35 6.38 -19.89 -9.74
CA THR A 35 7.24 -20.78 -10.54
C THR A 35 6.45 -21.75 -11.40
N ASN A 36 5.31 -22.22 -10.92
CA ASN A 36 4.45 -23.17 -11.62
C ASN A 36 3.30 -22.55 -12.41
N CYS A 37 3.19 -21.22 -12.45
CA CYS A 37 2.10 -20.54 -13.13
C CYS A 37 2.21 -20.70 -14.65
N LYS A 38 1.14 -21.20 -15.28
CA LYS A 38 1.05 -21.43 -16.73
C LYS A 38 2.12 -22.40 -17.29
N THR A 39 2.58 -23.34 -16.48
CA THR A 39 3.52 -24.41 -16.90
C THR A 39 2.84 -25.74 -17.18
N GLY A 40 1.55 -25.86 -16.91
CA GLY A 40 0.82 -27.13 -16.93
C GLY A 40 0.65 -27.75 -15.53
N ALA A 41 1.40 -27.32 -14.51
CA ALA A 41 1.31 -27.87 -13.14
C ALA A 41 -0.09 -27.75 -12.51
N TYR A 42 -0.90 -26.79 -12.96
CA TYR A 42 -2.30 -26.59 -12.54
C TYR A 42 -3.32 -27.13 -13.55
N GLY A 43 -2.89 -28.01 -14.44
CA GLY A 43 -3.70 -28.54 -15.54
C GLY A 43 -3.69 -27.64 -16.77
N SER A 44 -4.32 -28.13 -17.83
CA SER A 44 -4.39 -27.45 -19.13
C SER A 44 -5.76 -27.63 -19.77
N ASN A 45 -6.18 -26.65 -20.54
CA ASN A 45 -7.33 -26.74 -21.42
C ASN A 45 -6.82 -26.94 -22.85
N ILE A 46 -7.39 -27.90 -23.56
CA ILE A 46 -7.07 -28.20 -24.94
C ILE A 46 -8.28 -27.82 -25.80
N SER A 47 -8.03 -27.02 -26.84
CA SER A 47 -9.01 -26.69 -27.84
C SER A 47 -8.48 -27.03 -29.22
N ILE A 48 -9.36 -27.46 -30.12
CA ILE A 48 -9.05 -27.79 -31.51
C ILE A 48 -9.81 -26.80 -32.38
N CYS A 49 -9.13 -26.18 -33.33
CA CYS A 49 -9.76 -25.34 -34.32
C CYS A 49 -10.57 -26.22 -35.29
N GLU A 50 -11.85 -25.95 -35.44
CA GLU A 50 -12.74 -26.74 -36.31
C GLU A 50 -12.39 -26.57 -37.79
N ASP A 51 -11.83 -25.41 -38.19
CA ASP A 51 -11.50 -25.14 -39.59
C ASP A 51 -10.21 -25.78 -40.07
N CYS A 52 -9.18 -25.77 -39.23
CA CYS A 52 -7.81 -26.22 -39.62
C CYS A 52 -7.25 -27.36 -38.78
N GLY A 53 -7.99 -27.88 -37.82
CA GLY A 53 -7.55 -28.98 -36.93
C GLY A 53 -6.39 -28.60 -35.97
N LYS A 54 -5.95 -27.35 -35.92
CA LYS A 54 -4.84 -26.93 -35.06
C LYS A 54 -5.22 -27.03 -33.57
N ILE A 55 -4.35 -27.70 -32.83
CA ILE A 55 -4.50 -27.87 -31.39
C ILE A 55 -3.88 -26.68 -30.67
N HIS A 56 -4.65 -26.08 -29.75
CA HIS A 56 -4.22 -25.04 -28.84
C HIS A 56 -4.25 -25.56 -27.40
N ILE A 57 -3.12 -25.46 -26.70
CA ILE A 57 -2.99 -25.85 -25.30
C ILE A 57 -2.84 -24.59 -24.46
N HIS A 58 -3.77 -24.41 -23.53
CA HIS A 58 -3.75 -23.30 -22.58
C HIS A 58 -3.53 -23.83 -21.17
N HIS A 59 -2.35 -23.58 -20.62
CA HIS A 59 -2.02 -23.96 -19.23
C HIS A 59 -2.75 -23.06 -18.23
N ASN A 60 -3.32 -23.69 -17.21
CA ASN A 60 -4.02 -22.99 -16.13
C ASN A 60 -3.06 -22.11 -15.31
N SER A 61 -3.60 -21.01 -14.80
CA SER A 61 -2.86 -20.06 -13.98
C SER A 61 -2.98 -20.39 -12.48
N CYS A 62 -2.00 -19.97 -11.67
CA CYS A 62 -1.98 -20.22 -10.24
C CYS A 62 -3.01 -19.41 -9.43
N ARG A 63 -3.60 -18.36 -10.01
CA ARG A 63 -4.55 -17.40 -9.39
C ARG A 63 -4.04 -16.74 -8.10
N ASN A 64 -2.74 -16.79 -7.84
CA ASN A 64 -2.16 -16.14 -6.67
C ASN A 64 -2.16 -14.62 -6.86
N ARG A 65 -2.56 -13.88 -5.81
CA ARG A 65 -2.59 -12.41 -5.82
C ARG A 65 -1.22 -11.76 -5.99
N CYS A 66 -0.14 -12.46 -5.67
CA CYS A 66 1.23 -11.96 -5.83
C CYS A 66 1.85 -12.37 -7.18
N CYS A 67 1.15 -13.16 -8.00
CA CYS A 67 1.67 -13.58 -9.30
C CYS A 67 1.45 -12.48 -10.35
N PRO A 68 2.51 -11.91 -10.94
CA PRO A 68 2.37 -10.83 -11.92
C PRO A 68 1.62 -11.26 -13.19
N MET A 69 1.75 -12.52 -13.60
CA MET A 69 1.01 -13.05 -14.76
C MET A 69 -0.50 -13.14 -14.49
N CYS A 70 -0.90 -13.53 -13.25
CA CYS A 70 -2.31 -13.62 -12.89
C CYS A 70 -2.94 -12.24 -12.63
N GLN A 71 -2.14 -11.27 -12.19
CA GLN A 71 -2.63 -9.93 -11.86
C GLN A 71 -2.59 -8.96 -13.04
N ALA A 72 -2.02 -9.33 -14.19
CA ALA A 72 -1.91 -8.44 -15.35
C ALA A 72 -3.29 -7.93 -15.81
N ILE A 73 -4.21 -8.83 -16.13
CA ILE A 73 -5.56 -8.47 -16.60
C ILE A 73 -6.38 -7.76 -15.52
N PRO A 74 -6.50 -8.28 -14.27
CA PRO A 74 -7.20 -7.57 -13.20
C PRO A 74 -6.67 -6.15 -12.96
N LYS A 75 -5.36 -5.95 -13.06
CA LYS A 75 -4.74 -4.64 -12.94
C LYS A 75 -5.18 -3.69 -14.05
N GLU A 76 -5.13 -4.12 -15.31
CA GLU A 76 -5.55 -3.31 -16.46
C GLU A 76 -7.03 -2.93 -16.36
N LEU A 77 -7.91 -3.90 -16.07
CA LEU A 77 -9.34 -3.64 -15.89
C LEU A 77 -9.59 -2.64 -14.74
N TRP A 78 -8.85 -2.76 -13.65
CA TRP A 78 -8.96 -1.80 -12.54
C TRP A 78 -8.48 -0.41 -12.95
N MET A 79 -7.37 -0.33 -13.68
CA MET A 79 -6.84 0.95 -14.17
C MET A 79 -7.81 1.62 -15.14
N ASP A 80 -8.38 0.88 -16.07
CA ASP A 80 -9.34 1.42 -17.05
C ASP A 80 -10.59 1.94 -16.35
N ALA A 81 -11.15 1.19 -15.41
CA ALA A 81 -12.27 1.66 -14.61
C ALA A 81 -11.94 2.94 -13.81
N ARG A 82 -10.71 3.06 -13.30
CA ARG A 82 -10.29 4.29 -12.58
C ARG A 82 -10.06 5.47 -13.51
N LYS A 83 -9.63 5.26 -14.76
CA LYS A 83 -9.50 6.34 -15.75
C LYS A 83 -10.84 7.01 -16.06
N GLU A 84 -11.93 6.23 -16.05
CA GLU A 84 -13.28 6.76 -16.27
C GLU A 84 -13.76 7.65 -15.11
N ASP A 85 -13.28 7.38 -13.89
CA ASP A 85 -13.60 8.16 -12.69
C ASP A 85 -12.77 9.44 -12.55
N VAL A 86 -11.75 9.66 -13.41
CA VAL A 86 -10.87 10.83 -13.33
C VAL A 86 -11.62 12.09 -13.73
N LEU A 87 -11.71 13.03 -12.80
CA LEU A 87 -12.29 14.34 -13.04
C LEU A 87 -11.27 15.27 -13.70
N ASP A 88 -11.74 16.25 -14.46
CA ASP A 88 -10.91 17.34 -15.00
C ASP A 88 -10.59 18.35 -13.88
N ALA A 89 -9.66 17.98 -13.02
CA ALA A 89 -9.23 18.73 -11.87
C ALA A 89 -7.79 18.34 -11.48
N PRO A 90 -7.04 19.18 -10.78
CA PRO A 90 -5.70 18.84 -10.33
C PRO A 90 -5.73 17.69 -9.31
N TYR A 91 -4.70 16.84 -9.36
CA TYR A 91 -4.47 15.77 -8.39
C TYR A 91 -3.13 15.96 -7.72
N PHE A 92 -3.07 15.66 -6.43
CA PHE A 92 -1.86 15.75 -5.63
C PHE A 92 -1.47 14.39 -5.08
N HIS A 93 -0.19 14.09 -5.18
CA HIS A 93 0.38 12.88 -4.61
C HIS A 93 0.99 13.18 -3.24
N LEU A 94 0.45 12.52 -2.21
CA LEU A 94 0.95 12.59 -0.85
C LEU A 94 1.49 11.23 -0.43
N VAL A 95 2.56 11.22 0.36
CA VAL A 95 3.11 10.00 0.95
C VAL A 95 3.15 10.18 2.47
N PHE A 96 2.51 9.26 3.18
CA PHE A 96 2.48 9.21 4.63
C PHE A 96 3.37 8.08 5.11
N THR A 97 4.49 8.42 5.73
CA THR A 97 5.47 7.47 6.24
C THR A 97 5.41 7.38 7.76
N VAL A 98 5.86 6.27 8.29
CA VAL A 98 6.08 6.06 9.72
C VAL A 98 7.56 5.85 10.01
N PRO A 99 8.05 6.19 11.21
CA PRO A 99 9.44 5.98 11.56
C PRO A 99 9.84 4.51 11.53
N ASP A 100 11.05 4.21 11.05
CA ASP A 100 11.57 2.85 10.93
C ASP A 100 11.64 2.09 12.25
N ILE A 101 11.77 2.80 13.37
CA ILE A 101 11.72 2.20 14.71
C ILE A 101 10.40 1.44 14.98
N LEU A 102 9.32 1.76 14.27
CA LEU A 102 8.04 1.06 14.36
C LEU A 102 7.98 -0.20 13.49
N ASN A 103 8.90 -0.38 12.54
CA ASN A 103 8.87 -1.48 11.59
C ASN A 103 8.75 -2.87 12.24
N PRO A 104 9.53 -3.23 13.29
CA PRO A 104 9.39 -4.54 13.93
C PRO A 104 8.01 -4.75 14.55
N VAL A 105 7.44 -3.71 15.15
CA VAL A 105 6.12 -3.75 15.78
C VAL A 105 5.02 -3.88 14.71
N ILE A 106 5.13 -3.12 13.62
CA ILE A 106 4.19 -3.19 12.49
C ILE A 106 4.24 -4.57 11.84
N LEU A 107 5.43 -5.11 11.62
CA LEU A 107 5.61 -6.43 10.99
C LEU A 107 4.94 -7.54 11.81
N SER A 108 4.99 -7.45 13.14
CA SER A 108 4.36 -8.41 14.05
C SER A 108 2.83 -8.22 14.19
N ASN A 109 2.30 -7.04 13.84
CA ASN A 109 0.90 -6.65 14.03
C ASN A 109 0.29 -6.01 12.79
N GLN A 110 0.61 -6.55 11.60
CA GLN A 110 0.34 -5.92 10.30
C GLN A 110 -1.10 -5.41 10.16
N LYS A 111 -2.10 -6.29 10.33
CA LYS A 111 -3.51 -5.91 10.11
C LYS A 111 -3.90 -4.71 10.97
N LEU A 112 -3.61 -4.79 12.26
CA LEU A 112 -4.02 -3.78 13.23
C LEU A 112 -3.35 -2.43 12.96
N LEU A 113 -2.03 -2.44 12.68
CA LEU A 113 -1.26 -1.20 12.49
C LEU A 113 -1.40 -0.62 11.10
N TYR A 114 -1.72 -1.42 10.08
CA TYR A 114 -2.13 -0.90 8.78
C TYR A 114 -3.53 -0.26 8.85
N ASP A 115 -4.48 -0.87 9.56
CA ASP A 115 -5.81 -0.28 9.77
C ASP A 115 -5.66 1.08 10.49
N ALA A 116 -4.84 1.15 11.56
CA ALA A 116 -4.54 2.40 12.27
C ALA A 116 -3.90 3.46 11.34
N LEU A 117 -3.00 3.04 10.46
CA LEU A 117 -2.35 3.93 9.50
C LEU A 117 -3.35 4.50 8.49
N TYR A 118 -4.23 3.66 7.92
CA TYR A 118 -5.31 4.12 7.04
C TYR A 118 -6.27 5.08 7.74
N HIS A 119 -6.68 4.77 8.97
CA HIS A 119 -7.56 5.64 9.76
C HIS A 119 -6.93 7.00 10.03
N ALA A 120 -5.65 7.03 10.42
CA ALA A 120 -4.94 8.27 10.68
C ALA A 120 -4.81 9.14 9.42
N VAL A 121 -4.48 8.54 8.27
CA VAL A 121 -4.40 9.24 6.98
C VAL A 121 -5.77 9.79 6.59
N SER A 122 -6.80 8.96 6.59
CA SER A 122 -8.16 9.34 6.24
C SER A 122 -8.69 10.48 7.12
N ALA A 123 -8.52 10.34 8.44
CA ALA A 123 -8.95 11.36 9.40
C ALA A 123 -8.17 12.69 9.25
N THR A 124 -6.87 12.61 8.87
CA THR A 124 -6.05 13.81 8.62
C THR A 124 -6.54 14.58 7.41
N ILE A 125 -6.74 13.87 6.29
CA ILE A 125 -7.21 14.48 5.04
C ILE A 125 -8.60 15.06 5.23
N SER A 126 -9.52 14.28 5.81
CA SER A 126 -10.91 14.70 6.00
C SER A 126 -11.03 15.94 6.90
N GLU A 127 -10.30 15.97 8.03
CA GLU A 127 -10.33 17.12 8.95
C GLU A 127 -9.78 18.37 8.27
N LEU A 128 -8.59 18.28 7.68
CA LEU A 128 -7.95 19.45 7.10
C LEU A 128 -8.65 19.96 5.84
N ALA A 129 -9.19 19.07 5.00
CA ALA A 129 -9.88 19.50 3.78
C ALA A 129 -11.23 20.16 4.08
N THR A 130 -11.93 19.73 5.14
CA THR A 130 -13.23 20.33 5.53
C THR A 130 -13.09 21.60 6.33
N ASP A 131 -11.92 21.89 6.88
CA ASP A 131 -11.65 23.16 7.58
C ASP A 131 -11.72 24.33 6.59
N SER A 132 -12.57 25.32 6.90
CA SER A 132 -12.77 26.53 6.08
C SER A 132 -11.50 27.36 5.91
N LYS A 133 -10.52 27.21 6.81
CA LYS A 133 -9.20 27.83 6.72
C LYS A 133 -8.40 27.34 5.51
N TYR A 134 -8.70 26.14 5.03
CA TYR A 134 -8.05 25.52 3.87
C TYR A 134 -9.03 25.45 2.70
N LEU A 135 -9.51 24.25 2.35
CA LEU A 135 -10.44 24.12 1.26
C LEU A 135 -11.90 24.34 1.68
N GLY A 136 -12.30 23.91 2.90
CA GLY A 136 -13.68 23.99 3.36
C GLY A 136 -14.64 23.10 2.57
N ALA A 137 -14.15 21.96 2.06
CA ALA A 137 -14.91 21.03 1.24
C ALA A 137 -14.50 19.57 1.53
N LYS A 138 -15.42 18.65 1.28
CA LYS A 138 -15.16 17.21 1.34
C LYS A 138 -14.50 16.77 0.04
N VAL A 139 -13.28 16.24 0.13
CA VAL A 139 -12.45 15.81 -1.01
C VAL A 139 -12.52 14.32 -1.26
N GLY A 140 -12.31 13.91 -2.51
CA GLY A 140 -12.06 12.52 -2.89
C GLY A 140 -10.56 12.18 -2.82
N TYR A 141 -10.24 10.95 -2.41
CA TYR A 141 -8.85 10.46 -2.42
C TYR A 141 -8.79 8.95 -2.51
N ILE A 142 -7.67 8.42 -2.99
CA ILE A 142 -7.34 7.00 -3.04
C ILE A 142 -6.09 6.78 -2.21
N CYS A 143 -6.13 5.82 -1.28
CA CYS A 143 -5.00 5.42 -0.45
C CYS A 143 -4.49 4.03 -0.85
N ILE A 144 -3.19 3.91 -1.08
CA ILE A 144 -2.54 2.66 -1.48
C ILE A 144 -1.40 2.39 -0.50
N LEU A 145 -1.49 1.25 0.21
CA LEU A 145 -0.42 0.81 1.12
C LEU A 145 0.73 0.21 0.32
N HIS A 146 1.91 0.74 0.53
CA HIS A 146 3.18 0.10 0.18
C HIS A 146 3.89 -0.37 1.46
N THR A 147 4.54 -1.52 1.39
CA THR A 147 5.25 -2.12 2.54
C THR A 147 6.74 -2.27 2.31
N TRP A 148 7.26 -1.69 1.22
CA TRP A 148 8.67 -1.77 0.84
C TRP A 148 9.20 -0.39 0.44
N GLY A 149 10.46 -0.13 0.76
CA GLY A 149 11.21 1.03 0.27
C GLY A 149 11.89 0.76 -1.08
N SER A 150 12.62 1.74 -1.60
CA SER A 150 13.38 1.63 -2.86
C SER A 150 14.42 0.50 -2.84
N GLU A 151 14.95 0.18 -1.68
CA GLU A 151 15.92 -0.91 -1.47
C GLU A 151 15.26 -2.24 -1.11
N MET A 152 13.95 -2.37 -1.32
CA MET A 152 13.13 -3.56 -1.00
C MET A 152 13.12 -3.93 0.50
N ASN A 153 13.59 -3.05 1.38
CA ASN A 153 13.46 -3.18 2.82
C ASN A 153 12.00 -2.96 3.27
N PHE A 154 11.63 -3.52 4.41
CA PHE A 154 10.30 -3.29 4.98
C PHE A 154 10.16 -1.84 5.42
N HIS A 155 9.27 -1.11 4.74
CA HIS A 155 9.02 0.32 4.95
C HIS A 155 7.55 0.64 4.67
N PRO A 156 6.64 0.41 5.62
CA PRO A 156 5.22 0.64 5.41
C PRO A 156 4.90 2.13 5.30
N HIS A 157 4.21 2.50 4.22
CA HIS A 157 3.78 3.87 3.97
C HIS A 157 2.54 3.87 3.08
N ILE A 158 1.77 4.95 3.12
CA ILE A 158 0.58 5.12 2.29
C ILE A 158 0.84 6.17 1.23
N HIS A 159 0.72 5.78 -0.03
CA HIS A 159 0.55 6.70 -1.13
C HIS A 159 -0.91 7.13 -1.22
N THR A 160 -1.13 8.42 -1.33
CA THR A 160 -2.47 8.98 -1.47
C THR A 160 -2.54 9.86 -2.71
N ILE A 161 -3.48 9.56 -3.59
CA ILE A 161 -3.87 10.43 -4.70
C ILE A 161 -5.04 11.27 -4.19
N LEU A 162 -4.82 12.55 -4.00
CA LEU A 162 -5.78 13.51 -3.44
C LEU A 162 -6.30 14.42 -4.54
N LEU A 163 -7.62 14.52 -4.68
CA LEU A 163 -8.27 15.45 -5.58
C LEU A 163 -8.07 16.89 -5.10
N GLY A 164 -7.70 17.81 -6.00
CA GLY A 164 -7.43 19.23 -5.69
C GLY A 164 -8.68 20.08 -5.48
N GLY A 165 -9.85 19.46 -5.42
CA GLY A 165 -11.12 20.10 -5.12
C GLY A 165 -12.09 19.15 -4.44
N GLY A 166 -13.25 19.66 -4.06
CA GLY A 166 -14.26 18.87 -3.36
C GLY A 166 -15.62 19.54 -3.30
N LEU A 167 -16.56 18.85 -2.65
CA LEU A 167 -17.92 19.35 -2.46
C LEU A 167 -18.06 20.02 -1.10
N THR A 168 -18.55 21.25 -1.11
CA THR A 168 -18.94 21.97 0.10
C THR A 168 -20.19 21.34 0.73
N SER A 169 -20.55 21.74 1.96
CA SER A 169 -21.79 21.34 2.62
C SER A 169 -23.06 21.65 1.80
N GLY A 170 -22.99 22.67 0.92
CA GLY A 170 -24.06 23.02 -0.02
C GLY A 170 -23.97 22.29 -1.37
N ASN A 171 -23.22 21.21 -1.48
CA ASN A 171 -23.00 20.42 -2.72
C ASN A 171 -22.48 21.26 -3.91
N LYS A 172 -21.78 22.36 -3.65
CA LYS A 172 -21.09 23.13 -4.69
C LYS A 172 -19.63 22.72 -4.76
N TRP A 173 -19.13 22.59 -5.99
CA TRP A 173 -17.70 22.36 -6.22
C TRP A 173 -16.87 23.54 -5.75
N LYS A 174 -15.76 23.23 -5.08
CA LYS A 174 -14.78 24.20 -4.64
C LYS A 174 -13.39 23.61 -4.83
N ASP A 175 -12.49 24.38 -5.44
CA ASP A 175 -11.08 24.03 -5.62
C ASP A 175 -10.20 25.24 -5.28
N ASN A 176 -8.91 25.04 -5.34
CA ASN A 176 -7.88 26.06 -5.16
C ASN A 176 -7.04 26.25 -6.44
N GLY A 177 -7.65 25.99 -7.59
CA GLY A 177 -6.93 25.94 -8.87
C GLY A 177 -5.84 24.88 -8.85
N ASN A 178 -4.69 25.18 -9.42
CA ASN A 178 -3.54 24.26 -9.46
C ASN A 178 -2.70 24.27 -8.17
N ASP A 179 -3.05 25.08 -7.20
CA ASP A 179 -2.29 25.18 -5.97
C ASP A 179 -2.69 24.14 -4.94
N PHE A 180 -1.70 23.60 -4.26
CA PHE A 180 -1.93 22.67 -3.17
C PHE A 180 -2.47 23.41 -1.93
N PHE A 181 -3.65 23.04 -1.49
CA PHE A 181 -4.41 23.76 -0.47
C PHE A 181 -4.05 23.43 0.99
N LEU A 182 -3.24 22.37 1.22
CA LEU A 182 -2.87 21.93 2.58
C LEU A 182 -1.38 22.13 2.84
N PRO A 183 -0.96 22.92 3.84
CA PRO A 183 0.45 23.04 4.19
C PRO A 183 1.04 21.72 4.67
N VAL A 184 2.12 21.26 4.08
CA VAL A 184 2.78 19.97 4.38
C VAL A 184 3.11 19.82 5.87
N ARG A 185 3.60 20.89 6.51
CA ARG A 185 3.93 20.89 7.95
C ARG A 185 2.70 20.65 8.82
N VAL A 186 1.53 21.16 8.40
CA VAL A 186 0.27 20.95 9.13
C VAL A 186 -0.20 19.51 8.97
N ILE A 187 -0.18 18.99 7.74
CA ILE A 187 -0.51 17.58 7.46
C ILE A 187 0.34 16.66 8.34
N SER A 188 1.66 16.85 8.33
CA SER A 188 2.59 16.02 9.11
C SER A 188 2.30 16.05 10.60
N LYS A 189 2.01 17.24 11.15
CA LYS A 189 1.71 17.40 12.58
C LYS A 189 0.38 16.73 12.97
N VAL A 190 -0.66 16.93 12.18
CA VAL A 190 -2.00 16.35 12.43
C VAL A 190 -1.96 14.84 12.25
N PHE A 191 -1.35 14.35 11.17
CA PHE A 191 -1.18 12.93 10.92
C PHE A 191 -0.44 12.23 12.07
N ARG A 192 0.68 12.80 12.52
CA ARG A 192 1.42 12.28 13.67
C ARG A 192 0.52 12.15 14.89
N GLY A 193 -0.21 13.22 15.23
CA GLY A 193 -1.13 13.23 16.40
C GLY A 193 -2.20 12.15 16.28
N LYS A 194 -2.82 12.01 15.11
CA LYS A 194 -3.85 10.99 14.86
C LYS A 194 -3.29 9.57 14.90
N TYR A 195 -2.18 9.29 14.23
CA TYR A 195 -1.56 7.98 14.24
C TYR A 195 -1.14 7.56 15.66
N MET A 196 -0.54 8.48 16.42
CA MET A 196 -0.19 8.25 17.82
C MET A 196 -1.44 7.98 18.69
N ASN A 197 -2.55 8.65 18.42
CA ASN A 197 -3.81 8.39 19.10
C ASN A 197 -4.36 6.99 18.76
N GLU A 198 -4.34 6.59 17.49
CA GLU A 198 -4.71 5.22 17.07
C GLU A 198 -3.85 4.18 17.77
N LEU A 199 -2.54 4.40 17.82
CA LEU A 199 -1.62 3.51 18.51
C LEU A 199 -1.88 3.44 20.02
N LYS A 200 -2.32 4.52 20.66
CA LYS A 200 -2.56 4.59 22.11
C LYS A 200 -3.93 4.05 22.51
N TYR A 201 -4.95 4.30 21.72
CA TYR A 201 -6.35 4.04 22.07
C TYR A 201 -7.08 3.11 21.10
N GLY A 202 -6.43 2.67 20.03
CA GLY A 202 -7.01 1.79 19.02
C GLY A 202 -7.53 0.51 19.62
N LYS A 203 -8.85 0.35 19.59
CA LYS A 203 -9.71 -0.72 20.13
C LYS A 203 -9.16 -1.42 21.37
N LYS A 204 -9.84 -1.32 22.48
CA LYS A 204 -9.60 -1.90 23.83
C LYS A 204 -9.39 -3.42 23.89
N THR A 205 -8.99 -4.06 22.83
CA THR A 205 -8.59 -5.46 22.79
C THR A 205 -7.08 -5.53 22.99
N SER A 206 -6.72 -5.88 24.22
CA SER A 206 -5.43 -6.42 24.65
C SER A 206 -4.29 -6.30 23.65
N TRP A 207 -3.56 -5.21 23.67
CA TRP A 207 -2.31 -5.06 22.96
C TRP A 207 -1.28 -6.01 23.58
N TYR A 208 -1.27 -7.25 23.17
CA TYR A 208 -0.12 -8.11 23.39
C TYR A 208 0.95 -7.69 22.38
N PHE A 209 1.69 -6.63 22.69
CA PHE A 209 2.95 -6.36 22.04
C PHE A 209 3.94 -7.46 22.42
N MET A 210 3.84 -8.61 21.77
CA MET A 210 4.95 -9.57 21.76
C MET A 210 6.01 -9.04 20.82
N VAL A 211 6.79 -8.05 21.29
CA VAL A 211 8.08 -7.72 20.70
C VAL A 211 9.04 -8.80 21.17
N LEU A 212 9.21 -9.86 20.40
CA LEU A 212 10.31 -10.79 20.53
C LEU A 212 11.61 -10.08 20.11
N LEU A 213 12.14 -9.22 20.97
CA LEU A 213 13.55 -8.86 20.93
C LEU A 213 14.30 -9.97 21.66
N LYS A 214 14.96 -10.86 20.89
CA LYS A 214 15.92 -11.87 21.35
C LYS A 214 15.82 -12.18 22.86
N ASN A 215 14.96 -13.16 23.21
CA ASN A 215 14.90 -13.81 24.51
C ASN A 215 14.59 -12.98 25.77
N THR A 216 14.02 -11.78 25.67
CA THR A 216 13.59 -11.02 26.85
C THR A 216 12.18 -10.49 26.64
N VAL A 217 11.24 -10.96 27.47
CA VAL A 217 9.85 -10.46 27.51
C VAL A 217 9.87 -9.06 28.13
N ILE A 218 9.66 -8.03 27.31
CA ILE A 218 9.66 -6.64 27.77
C ILE A 218 8.23 -6.11 27.85
N ILE A 219 7.52 -6.45 28.89
CA ILE A 219 6.24 -5.81 29.28
C ILE A 219 6.50 -4.37 29.84
N MET A 220 7.71 -4.06 30.30
CA MET A 220 8.04 -2.82 30.99
C MET A 220 8.43 -1.63 30.09
N LEU A 221 8.64 -1.83 28.79
CA LEU A 221 9.17 -0.78 27.90
C LEU A 221 8.12 0.10 27.22
N LEU A 222 6.84 -0.17 27.36
CA LEU A 222 5.80 0.62 26.69
C LEU A 222 5.83 2.09 27.10
N ARG A 223 6.08 2.41 28.36
CA ARG A 223 6.09 3.80 28.82
C ARG A 223 7.32 4.57 28.32
N ASN A 224 8.49 3.95 28.36
CA ASN A 224 9.76 4.56 27.89
C ASN A 224 9.88 4.49 26.36
N PHE A 225 9.41 3.43 25.72
CA PHE A 225 9.34 3.30 24.26
C PHE A 225 8.48 4.41 23.65
N TRP A 226 7.34 4.73 24.24
CA TRP A 226 6.49 5.84 23.81
C TRP A 226 7.16 7.20 23.91
N ILE A 227 7.96 7.43 24.95
CA ILE A 227 8.72 8.68 25.11
C ILE A 227 9.78 8.79 24.01
N ILE A 228 10.52 7.72 23.72
CA ILE A 228 11.54 7.69 22.67
C ILE A 228 10.91 7.85 21.29
N VAL A 229 9.81 7.15 20.99
CA VAL A 229 9.05 7.30 19.75
C VAL A 229 8.54 8.74 19.60
N MET A 230 8.02 9.37 20.66
CA MET A 230 7.57 10.75 20.63
C MET A 230 8.69 11.75 20.33
N GLN A 231 9.93 11.47 20.74
CA GLN A 231 11.08 12.36 20.53
C GLN A 231 11.74 12.19 19.16
N GLN A 232 11.70 11.00 18.57
CA GLN A 232 12.40 10.68 17.31
C GLN A 232 11.53 10.74 16.05
N ILE A 233 10.22 11.02 16.17
CA ILE A 233 9.32 10.96 15.03
C ILE A 233 9.53 12.14 14.08
N GLY A 234 10.31 11.92 13.04
CA GLY A 234 10.31 12.71 11.81
C GLY A 234 9.33 12.11 10.81
N PHE A 235 8.16 12.73 10.61
CA PHE A 235 7.27 12.35 9.52
C PHE A 235 7.69 13.13 8.27
N HIS A 236 8.02 12.41 7.21
CA HIS A 236 8.27 13.00 5.91
C HIS A 236 7.02 12.84 5.04
N THR A 237 6.43 13.95 4.68
CA THR A 237 5.34 14.01 3.70
C THR A 237 5.92 14.62 2.43
N VAL A 238 5.99 13.85 1.37
CA VAL A 238 6.50 14.31 0.07
C VAL A 238 5.32 14.73 -0.80
N LYS A 239 5.39 15.95 -1.35
CA LYS A 239 4.44 16.48 -2.32
C LYS A 239 5.02 16.31 -3.70
N GLN A 240 4.31 15.66 -4.60
CA GLN A 240 4.56 15.73 -6.03
C GLN A 240 3.24 16.07 -6.73
N LEU A 241 3.27 17.11 -7.54
CA LEU A 241 2.13 17.51 -8.36
C LEU A 241 2.00 16.51 -9.51
N LEU A 242 0.85 15.83 -9.60
CA LEU A 242 0.49 15.06 -10.78
C LEU A 242 -0.44 15.93 -11.61
N THR A 243 0.10 16.57 -12.63
CA THR A 243 -0.74 17.16 -13.68
C THR A 243 -1.22 16.03 -14.59
N VAL A 244 -2.52 15.76 -14.58
CA VAL A 244 -3.14 14.92 -15.60
C VAL A 244 -3.22 15.79 -16.87
N PRO A 245 -2.65 15.37 -18.00
CA PRO A 245 -2.82 16.12 -19.25
C PRO A 245 -4.31 16.24 -19.57
N SER A 246 -4.78 17.43 -19.83
CA SER A 246 -6.11 17.67 -20.41
C SER A 246 -6.25 16.83 -21.69
N ARG A 247 -7.34 16.09 -21.80
CA ARG A 247 -7.71 15.36 -23.03
C ARG A 247 -7.96 16.30 -24.17
#